data_e89d12fcca81576bae4194e4f39e8389
#
_entry.id   e89d12fcca81576bae4194e4f39e8389
#
_cell.length_a   1.000
_cell.length_b   1.000
_cell.length_c   1.000
_cell.angle_alpha   90.00
_cell.angle_beta   90.00
_cell.angle_gamma   90.00
#
_symmetry.space_group_name_H-M   'P 1'
#
loop_
_entity.id
_entity.type
_entity.pdbx_description
1 polymer ?
#
loop_
_entity_poly.entity_id
_entity_poly.type
_entity_poly.pdbx_seq_one_letter_code
_entity_poly.pdbx_strand_id
1 'polypeptide(L)'
;MKIGFDNNKYLTLQAQHIRARREQFGDKLYIEFGGKLFDDYHASRVLPGFQPDSKIRMLASIRDDVEIVVVICAGDIEKKKVRGDLGIGYDEDVLRLMDVFRGLGFYVGSVVITQYAGQPAADAFIKRLTALGVRSYRHYPIAGYPSDVAHIVSDDGLGKNDYIETSRPIVVVTAPGPGSGKMATCLSQLYHENKRGVRAGYAKYETFPIWNLPLKHPVNLAYEAATADLNDVNMIDPFHLEAYGKTTVNYNRDVEIFPVLNAMFQRIQGASPYKSPTDMGVNMAGFAIVDDQVCQAASRMEILRRYYAGMADRTRGRCDDEVVRKLEIVMQQAGVTPEICPAVAACLQKAEETGAPAGAMVLPDGCVVTGKTSSLLGASAALLLNALKAMAGIDHKLKLIPASVIEPISRLKTGNLGHRNPRLHSDEVLIALAISGLTNPLAAMVQEQLSSLRGCDAHFSVIISEEDEKLYKRLGINVTCQPRYEVKKLYHK
;
A
#
# COMPACT_ATOMS: atom_id res chain seq x y z
N MET A 1 14.14 8.19 -15.42
CA MET A 1 13.89 8.51 -13.99
C MET A 1 15.20 8.35 -13.23
N LYS A 2 15.59 9.32 -12.39
CA LYS A 2 16.77 9.20 -11.53
C LYS A 2 16.53 8.14 -10.47
N ILE A 3 17.55 7.36 -10.13
CA ILE A 3 17.49 6.30 -9.12
C ILE A 3 18.04 6.84 -7.81
N GLY A 4 17.26 6.77 -6.74
CA GLY A 4 17.64 7.19 -5.38
C GLY A 4 17.87 6.00 -4.45
N PHE A 5 17.47 4.79 -4.85
CA PHE A 5 17.49 3.59 -4.04
C PHE A 5 18.04 2.39 -4.81
N ASP A 6 19.05 1.72 -4.24
CA ASP A 6 19.62 0.49 -4.79
C ASP A 6 18.84 -0.73 -4.29
N ASN A 7 17.95 -1.22 -5.14
CA ASN A 7 17.09 -2.36 -4.82
C ASN A 7 17.89 -3.66 -4.59
N ASN A 8 18.94 -3.91 -5.35
CA ASN A 8 19.73 -5.15 -5.21
C ASN A 8 20.52 -5.15 -3.91
N LYS A 9 21.13 -4.02 -3.55
CA LYS A 9 21.78 -3.83 -2.25
C LYS A 9 20.79 -4.07 -1.10
N TYR A 10 19.57 -3.53 -1.21
CA TYR A 10 18.51 -3.75 -0.22
C TYR A 10 18.17 -5.22 -0.05
N LEU A 11 17.91 -5.95 -1.15
CA LEU A 11 17.60 -7.39 -1.10
C LEU A 11 18.67 -8.18 -0.37
N THR A 12 19.95 -7.91 -0.69
CA THR A 12 21.09 -8.58 -0.10
C THR A 12 21.21 -8.27 1.39
N LEU A 13 21.22 -7.00 1.78
CA LEU A 13 21.37 -6.58 3.18
C LEU A 13 20.21 -7.09 4.05
N GLN A 14 18.99 -7.02 3.52
CA GLN A 14 17.80 -7.45 4.23
C GLN A 14 17.80 -8.96 4.50
N ALA A 15 18.14 -9.77 3.49
CA ALA A 15 18.24 -11.22 3.64
C ALA A 15 19.36 -11.62 4.63
N GLN A 16 20.53 -10.97 4.55
CA GLN A 16 21.63 -11.18 5.49
C GLN A 16 21.21 -10.83 6.93
N HIS A 17 20.52 -9.71 7.12
CA HIS A 17 20.09 -9.28 8.46
C HIS A 17 19.05 -10.24 9.08
N ILE A 18 18.13 -10.77 8.26
CA ILE A 18 17.17 -11.79 8.73
C ILE A 18 17.89 -13.09 9.13
N ARG A 19 18.88 -13.55 8.34
CA ARG A 19 19.67 -14.74 8.69
C ARG A 19 20.46 -14.53 9.99
N ALA A 20 21.14 -13.41 10.13
CA ALA A 20 21.86 -13.07 11.38
C ALA A 20 20.93 -13.02 12.59
N ARG A 21 19.72 -12.45 12.42
CA ARG A 21 18.71 -12.43 13.47
C ARG A 21 18.25 -13.85 13.85
N ARG A 22 18.06 -14.74 12.87
CA ARG A 22 17.72 -16.14 13.13
C ARG A 22 18.84 -16.86 13.90
N GLU A 23 20.11 -16.66 13.51
CA GLU A 23 21.26 -17.27 14.19
C GLU A 23 21.38 -16.80 15.65
N GLN A 24 21.06 -15.55 15.94
CA GLN A 24 21.01 -15.00 17.31
C GLN A 24 20.08 -15.80 18.23
N PHE A 25 18.96 -16.28 17.70
CA PHE A 25 17.95 -17.02 18.48
C PHE A 25 18.12 -18.55 18.43
N GLY A 26 18.91 -19.05 17.51
CA GLY A 26 19.27 -20.47 17.40
C GLY A 26 18.30 -21.27 16.54
N ASP A 27 17.16 -21.73 17.07
CA ASP A 27 16.34 -22.72 16.38
C ASP A 27 15.31 -22.13 15.43
N LYS A 28 14.55 -21.12 15.86
CA LYS A 28 13.48 -20.52 15.09
C LYS A 28 13.40 -19.00 15.20
N LEU A 29 12.93 -18.38 14.12
CA LEU A 29 12.60 -16.95 14.09
C LEU A 29 11.19 -16.74 13.53
N TYR A 30 10.30 -16.17 14.34
CA TYR A 30 8.99 -15.72 13.93
C TYR A 30 9.07 -14.27 13.48
N ILE A 31 8.74 -13.99 12.22
CA ILE A 31 8.79 -12.64 11.66
C ILE A 31 7.37 -12.16 11.42
N GLU A 32 6.95 -11.14 12.18
CA GLU A 32 5.76 -10.37 11.87
C GLU A 32 6.02 -9.52 10.64
N PHE A 33 5.33 -9.82 9.54
CA PHE A 33 5.46 -9.05 8.32
C PHE A 33 4.41 -7.94 8.27
N GLY A 34 4.89 -6.71 8.42
CA GLY A 34 4.09 -5.50 8.26
C GLY A 34 3.97 -5.07 6.80
N GLY A 35 2.85 -4.44 6.46
CA GLY A 35 2.58 -3.93 5.12
C GLY A 35 2.38 -4.99 4.04
N LYS A 36 2.40 -4.55 2.78
CA LYS A 36 2.17 -5.40 1.62
C LYS A 36 3.45 -6.14 1.22
N LEU A 37 3.37 -7.47 1.08
CA LEU A 37 4.45 -8.29 0.54
C LEU A 37 4.59 -8.14 -0.98
N PHE A 38 3.47 -7.93 -1.65
CA PHE A 38 3.35 -7.64 -3.06
C PHE A 38 2.79 -6.24 -3.23
N ASP A 39 3.08 -5.60 -4.35
CA ASP A 39 2.48 -4.34 -4.74
C ASP A 39 2.74 -3.19 -3.73
N ASP A 40 3.96 -3.12 -3.17
CA ASP A 40 4.36 -2.01 -2.31
C ASP A 40 4.62 -0.74 -3.13
N TYR A 41 3.54 -0.23 -3.70
CA TYR A 41 3.61 0.98 -4.53
C TYR A 41 3.95 2.24 -3.72
N HIS A 42 3.69 2.26 -2.41
CA HIS A 42 4.11 3.40 -1.59
C HIS A 42 5.63 3.47 -1.54
N ALA A 43 6.30 2.39 -1.19
CA ALA A 43 7.76 2.33 -1.15
C ALA A 43 8.38 2.69 -2.50
N SER A 44 7.85 2.19 -3.61
CA SER A 44 8.36 2.50 -4.95
C SER A 44 8.18 3.97 -5.36
N ARG A 45 7.19 4.67 -4.82
CA ARG A 45 6.97 6.10 -5.07
C ARG A 45 7.88 7.01 -4.25
N VAL A 46 8.24 6.61 -3.02
CA VAL A 46 9.08 7.44 -2.13
C VAL A 46 10.57 7.08 -2.20
N LEU A 47 10.89 5.90 -2.69
CA LEU A 47 12.25 5.38 -2.89
C LEU A 47 12.46 5.00 -4.36
N PRO A 48 12.73 5.96 -5.28
CA PRO A 48 12.92 5.69 -6.70
C PRO A 48 14.02 4.66 -6.94
N GLY A 49 13.66 3.51 -7.51
CA GLY A 49 14.53 2.33 -7.65
C GLY A 49 14.03 1.12 -6.85
N PHE A 50 13.25 1.32 -5.78
CA PHE A 50 12.58 0.24 -5.06
C PHE A 50 11.51 -0.40 -5.96
N GLN A 51 11.55 -1.73 -6.08
CA GLN A 51 10.56 -2.47 -6.87
C GLN A 51 9.39 -2.91 -5.98
N PRO A 52 8.13 -2.80 -6.46
CA PRO A 52 6.95 -3.15 -5.64
C PRO A 52 6.97 -4.58 -5.08
N ASP A 53 7.67 -5.51 -5.77
CA ASP A 53 7.82 -6.92 -5.40
C ASP A 53 9.11 -7.20 -4.59
N SER A 54 9.85 -6.19 -4.15
CA SER A 54 11.15 -6.36 -3.48
C SER A 54 11.08 -7.25 -2.25
N LYS A 55 10.03 -7.12 -1.44
CA LYS A 55 9.88 -7.91 -0.21
C LYS A 55 9.77 -9.40 -0.50
N ILE A 56 8.95 -9.77 -1.47
CA ILE A 56 8.80 -11.18 -1.83
C ILE A 56 10.04 -11.73 -2.55
N ARG A 57 10.72 -10.93 -3.36
CA ARG A 57 12.00 -11.32 -3.99
C ARG A 57 13.08 -11.53 -2.95
N MET A 58 13.14 -10.69 -1.92
CA MET A 58 14.05 -10.88 -0.80
C MET A 58 13.77 -12.21 -0.09
N LEU A 59 12.51 -12.50 0.26
CA LEU A 59 12.14 -13.78 0.85
C LEU A 59 12.46 -14.97 -0.06
N ALA A 60 12.29 -14.82 -1.38
CA ALA A 60 12.62 -15.86 -2.35
C ALA A 60 14.11 -16.24 -2.33
N SER A 61 15.01 -15.31 -1.98
CA SER A 61 16.45 -15.59 -1.83
C SER A 61 16.80 -16.48 -0.62
N ILE A 62 15.86 -16.64 0.33
CA ILE A 62 15.98 -17.49 1.53
C ILE A 62 14.84 -18.49 1.64
N ARG A 63 14.17 -18.79 0.52
CA ARG A 63 12.90 -19.54 0.45
C ARG A 63 12.93 -20.89 1.15
N ASP A 64 14.04 -21.62 1.03
CA ASP A 64 14.16 -22.98 1.58
C ASP A 64 14.10 -23.01 3.12
N ASP A 65 14.46 -21.89 3.75
CA ASP A 65 14.40 -21.69 5.21
C ASP A 65 13.05 -21.11 5.67
N VAL A 66 12.17 -20.69 4.74
CA VAL A 66 10.98 -19.90 5.04
C VAL A 66 9.70 -20.73 4.96
N GLU A 67 8.86 -20.63 5.99
CA GLU A 67 7.46 -21.06 6.01
C GLU A 67 6.55 -19.84 6.16
N ILE A 68 5.46 -19.81 5.39
CA ILE A 68 4.44 -18.77 5.46
C ILE A 68 3.26 -19.23 6.31
N VAL A 69 2.87 -18.42 7.28
CA VAL A 69 1.64 -18.54 8.07
C VAL A 69 0.78 -17.32 7.77
N VAL A 70 -0.46 -17.56 7.29
CA VAL A 70 -1.39 -16.45 6.99
C VAL A 70 -2.38 -16.30 8.14
N VAL A 71 -2.53 -15.08 8.63
CA VAL A 71 -3.38 -14.76 9.79
C VAL A 71 -4.58 -13.93 9.35
N ILE A 72 -5.76 -14.24 9.87
CA ILE A 72 -6.99 -13.47 9.63
C ILE A 72 -7.83 -13.36 10.90
N CYS A 73 -8.40 -12.19 11.16
CA CYS A 73 -9.30 -11.98 12.29
C CYS A 73 -10.70 -12.54 12.01
N ALA A 74 -11.24 -13.35 12.91
CA ALA A 74 -12.59 -13.89 12.80
C ALA A 74 -13.66 -12.79 12.69
N GLY A 75 -13.48 -11.67 13.38
CA GLY A 75 -14.36 -10.52 13.27
C GLY A 75 -14.34 -9.83 11.90
N ASP A 76 -13.20 -9.85 11.19
CA ASP A 76 -13.10 -9.30 9.83
C ASP A 76 -13.81 -10.22 8.82
N ILE A 77 -13.76 -11.55 9.02
CA ILE A 77 -14.54 -12.52 8.21
C ILE A 77 -16.04 -12.28 8.43
N GLU A 78 -16.47 -12.18 9.70
CA GLU A 78 -17.89 -12.00 10.06
C GLU A 78 -18.45 -10.70 9.47
N LYS A 79 -17.69 -9.62 9.49
CA LYS A 79 -18.07 -8.32 8.93
C LYS A 79 -17.92 -8.25 7.41
N LYS A 80 -17.48 -9.31 6.76
CA LYS A 80 -17.16 -9.36 5.32
C LYS A 80 -16.27 -8.18 4.88
N LYS A 81 -15.24 -7.91 5.68
CA LYS A 81 -14.33 -6.79 5.42
C LYS A 81 -13.65 -6.95 4.07
N VAL A 82 -13.68 -5.87 3.28
CA VAL A 82 -13.18 -5.85 1.92
C VAL A 82 -11.83 -5.12 1.88
N ARG A 83 -10.92 -5.65 1.10
CA ARG A 83 -9.65 -5.02 0.79
C ARG A 83 -9.85 -3.93 -0.27
N GLY A 84 -9.69 -2.67 0.13
CA GLY A 84 -10.09 -1.50 -0.67
C GLY A 84 -9.35 -1.35 -2.01
N ASP A 85 -8.12 -1.86 -2.14
CA ASP A 85 -7.33 -1.80 -3.37
C ASP A 85 -7.70 -2.91 -4.39
N LEU A 86 -8.22 -4.05 -3.93
CA LEU A 86 -8.58 -5.19 -4.77
C LEU A 86 -10.09 -5.41 -4.89
N GLY A 87 -10.88 -4.87 -3.96
CA GLY A 87 -12.34 -5.04 -3.94
C GLY A 87 -12.81 -6.46 -3.58
N ILE A 88 -11.95 -7.29 -2.96
CA ILE A 88 -12.25 -8.67 -2.55
C ILE A 88 -12.32 -8.79 -1.02
N GLY A 89 -13.06 -9.76 -0.51
CA GLY A 89 -13.12 -10.05 0.93
C GLY A 89 -11.76 -10.47 1.49
N TYR A 90 -11.54 -10.23 2.80
CA TYR A 90 -10.30 -10.64 3.45
C TYR A 90 -10.10 -12.16 3.44
N ASP A 91 -11.16 -12.94 3.56
CA ASP A 91 -11.16 -14.40 3.44
C ASP A 91 -10.76 -14.86 2.03
N GLU A 92 -11.28 -14.22 0.99
CA GLU A 92 -10.85 -14.48 -0.40
C GLU A 92 -9.39 -14.04 -0.62
N ASP A 93 -8.96 -12.94 -0.01
CA ASP A 93 -7.56 -12.50 -0.11
C ASP A 93 -6.60 -13.46 0.58
N VAL A 94 -6.99 -14.13 1.67
CA VAL A 94 -6.20 -15.23 2.27
C VAL A 94 -5.93 -16.32 1.24
N LEU A 95 -6.96 -16.78 0.53
CA LEU A 95 -6.82 -17.84 -0.50
C LEU A 95 -5.93 -17.36 -1.66
N ARG A 96 -6.15 -16.14 -2.13
CA ARG A 96 -5.31 -15.51 -3.16
C ARG A 96 -3.84 -15.41 -2.73
N LEU A 97 -3.58 -14.97 -1.51
CA LEU A 97 -2.21 -14.89 -0.97
C LEU A 97 -1.55 -16.26 -0.91
N MET A 98 -2.27 -17.29 -0.47
CA MET A 98 -1.76 -18.65 -0.44
C MET A 98 -1.39 -19.15 -1.83
N ASP A 99 -2.25 -18.94 -2.83
CA ASP A 99 -1.99 -19.34 -4.21
C ASP A 99 -0.77 -18.61 -4.79
N VAL A 100 -0.67 -17.30 -4.54
CA VAL A 100 0.49 -16.51 -4.99
C VAL A 100 1.78 -17.01 -4.34
N PHE A 101 1.79 -17.25 -3.03
CA PHE A 101 2.98 -17.77 -2.35
C PHE A 101 3.37 -19.15 -2.85
N ARG A 102 2.41 -20.05 -3.03
CA ARG A 102 2.65 -21.41 -3.57
C ARG A 102 3.16 -21.35 -5.01
N GLY A 103 2.58 -20.47 -5.84
CA GLY A 103 3.03 -20.22 -7.22
C GLY A 103 4.47 -19.71 -7.30
N LEU A 104 4.95 -18.99 -6.27
CA LEU A 104 6.33 -18.56 -6.12
C LEU A 104 7.25 -19.63 -5.47
N GLY A 105 6.71 -20.80 -5.15
CA GLY A 105 7.44 -21.93 -4.59
C GLY A 105 7.66 -21.86 -3.08
N PHE A 106 6.95 -20.98 -2.34
CA PHE A 106 7.03 -20.98 -0.88
C PHE A 106 6.20 -22.11 -0.27
N TYR A 107 6.69 -22.60 0.86
CA TYR A 107 5.89 -23.48 1.71
C TYR A 107 4.91 -22.62 2.53
N VAL A 108 3.60 -22.82 2.29
CA VAL A 108 2.52 -22.19 3.04
C VAL A 108 1.95 -23.24 4.00
N GLY A 109 2.32 -23.15 5.27
CA GLY A 109 2.03 -24.18 6.26
C GLY A 109 0.59 -24.19 6.70
N SER A 110 0.02 -23.01 7.02
CA SER A 110 -1.28 -22.94 7.68
C SER A 110 -1.91 -21.55 7.63
N VAL A 111 -3.20 -21.52 8.02
CA VAL A 111 -3.97 -20.30 8.28
C VAL A 111 -4.35 -20.24 9.77
N VAL A 112 -4.19 -19.08 10.39
CA VAL A 112 -4.59 -18.83 11.78
C VAL A 112 -5.79 -17.91 11.83
N ILE A 113 -6.86 -18.37 12.47
CA ILE A 113 -8.07 -17.56 12.70
C ILE A 113 -7.94 -16.93 14.10
N THR A 114 -7.65 -15.65 14.17
CA THR A 114 -7.47 -14.93 15.44
C THR A 114 -8.79 -14.35 15.95
N GLN A 115 -8.82 -14.01 17.25
CA GLN A 115 -10.01 -13.48 17.93
C GLN A 115 -11.23 -14.39 17.72
N TYR A 116 -10.98 -15.71 17.64
CA TYR A 116 -12.03 -16.69 17.40
C TYR A 116 -12.87 -16.89 18.68
N ALA A 117 -14.16 -16.68 18.54
CA ALA A 117 -15.16 -16.84 19.61
C ALA A 117 -16.42 -17.56 19.12
N GLY A 118 -16.30 -18.42 18.08
CA GLY A 118 -17.40 -19.19 17.53
C GLY A 118 -18.23 -18.42 16.49
N GLN A 119 -17.64 -17.48 15.77
CA GLN A 119 -18.34 -16.73 14.72
C GLN A 119 -18.73 -17.66 13.55
N PRO A 120 -20.01 -17.68 13.13
CA PRO A 120 -20.49 -18.60 12.08
C PRO A 120 -19.76 -18.49 10.75
N ALA A 121 -19.44 -17.26 10.31
CA ALA A 121 -18.69 -17.06 9.07
C ALA A 121 -17.24 -17.58 9.18
N ALA A 122 -16.60 -17.45 10.36
CA ALA A 122 -15.29 -18.01 10.60
C ALA A 122 -15.31 -19.55 10.58
N ASP A 123 -16.35 -20.17 11.15
CA ASP A 123 -16.53 -21.63 11.09
C ASP A 123 -16.75 -22.12 9.66
N ALA A 124 -17.54 -21.40 8.86
CA ALA A 124 -17.72 -21.71 7.45
C ALA A 124 -16.40 -21.61 6.67
N PHE A 125 -15.58 -20.59 6.97
CA PHE A 125 -14.26 -20.42 6.36
C PHE A 125 -13.29 -21.53 6.78
N ILE A 126 -13.26 -21.95 8.05
CA ILE A 126 -12.47 -23.10 8.53
C ILE A 126 -12.86 -24.38 7.78
N LYS A 127 -14.17 -24.65 7.61
CA LYS A 127 -14.64 -25.80 6.81
C LYS A 127 -14.15 -25.72 5.37
N ARG A 128 -14.18 -24.54 4.76
CA ARG A 128 -13.65 -24.31 3.40
C ARG A 128 -12.15 -24.58 3.33
N LEU A 129 -11.35 -24.09 4.28
CA LEU A 129 -9.91 -24.38 4.36
C LEU A 129 -9.64 -25.88 4.49
N THR A 130 -10.38 -26.57 5.34
CA THR A 130 -10.28 -28.04 5.51
C THR A 130 -10.58 -28.79 4.19
N ALA A 131 -11.64 -28.38 3.48
CA ALA A 131 -11.99 -28.97 2.18
C ALA A 131 -10.91 -28.72 1.10
N LEU A 132 -10.14 -27.63 1.22
CA LEU A 132 -9.00 -27.31 0.36
C LEU A 132 -7.67 -27.97 0.83
N GLY A 133 -7.71 -28.80 1.88
CA GLY A 133 -6.52 -29.44 2.44
C GLY A 133 -5.58 -28.49 3.17
N VAL A 134 -6.08 -27.33 3.62
CA VAL A 134 -5.30 -26.32 4.34
C VAL A 134 -5.47 -26.50 5.85
N ARG A 135 -4.35 -26.64 6.56
CA ARG A 135 -4.37 -26.65 8.03
C ARG A 135 -4.78 -25.30 8.57
N SER A 136 -5.66 -25.29 9.58
CA SER A 136 -6.07 -24.07 10.27
C SER A 136 -5.98 -24.21 11.78
N TYR A 137 -5.62 -23.10 12.45
CA TYR A 137 -5.47 -23.01 13.89
C TYR A 137 -6.33 -21.87 14.42
N ARG A 138 -6.76 -21.97 15.70
CA ARG A 138 -7.61 -20.97 16.35
C ARG A 138 -6.83 -20.28 17.45
N HIS A 139 -6.84 -18.95 17.43
CA HIS A 139 -6.34 -18.12 18.50
C HIS A 139 -7.50 -17.31 19.08
N TYR A 140 -7.62 -17.33 20.38
CA TYR A 140 -8.79 -16.83 21.11
C TYR A 140 -8.56 -15.41 21.63
N PRO A 141 -9.63 -14.64 21.92
CA PRO A 141 -9.51 -13.41 22.70
C PRO A 141 -8.89 -13.69 24.08
N ILE A 142 -7.91 -12.89 24.46
CA ILE A 142 -7.25 -13.00 25.77
C ILE A 142 -7.76 -11.85 26.65
N ALA A 143 -8.34 -12.16 27.80
CA ALA A 143 -8.81 -11.16 28.75
C ALA A 143 -7.66 -10.29 29.24
N GLY A 144 -7.89 -8.99 29.43
CA GLY A 144 -6.86 -8.06 29.90
C GLY A 144 -5.76 -7.71 28.89
N TYR A 145 -5.83 -8.22 27.63
CA TYR A 145 -4.86 -7.83 26.59
C TYR A 145 -5.03 -6.35 26.22
N PRO A 146 -3.93 -5.57 26.09
CA PRO A 146 -2.52 -5.96 26.23
C PRO A 146 -1.91 -5.73 27.62
N SER A 147 -2.68 -5.32 28.65
CA SER A 147 -2.14 -4.76 29.90
C SER A 147 -1.87 -5.81 31.01
N ASP A 148 -2.68 -6.85 31.09
CA ASP A 148 -2.49 -7.92 32.10
C ASP A 148 -1.47 -8.97 31.63
N VAL A 149 -0.20 -8.60 31.70
CA VAL A 149 0.92 -9.46 31.26
C VAL A 149 0.94 -10.79 32.01
N ALA A 150 0.51 -10.83 33.26
CA ALA A 150 0.53 -12.05 34.05
C ALA A 150 -0.46 -13.09 33.53
N HIS A 151 -1.67 -12.65 33.20
CA HIS A 151 -2.68 -13.49 32.62
C HIS A 151 -2.37 -13.79 31.12
N ILE A 152 -1.93 -12.80 30.37
CA ILE A 152 -1.60 -12.99 28.93
C ILE A 152 -0.54 -14.07 28.77
N VAL A 153 0.56 -14.01 29.54
CA VAL A 153 1.65 -15.01 29.50
C VAL A 153 1.37 -16.13 30.49
N SER A 154 0.30 -16.86 30.27
CA SER A 154 -0.13 -18.03 31.05
C SER A 154 -0.74 -19.10 30.12
N ASP A 155 -1.06 -20.26 30.71
CA ASP A 155 -1.76 -21.35 29.99
C ASP A 155 -3.19 -20.97 29.60
N ASP A 156 -3.85 -20.11 30.37
CA ASP A 156 -5.20 -19.59 30.08
C ASP A 156 -5.17 -18.38 29.12
N GLY A 157 -3.99 -17.77 28.92
CA GLY A 157 -3.75 -16.69 27.97
C GLY A 157 -3.19 -17.19 26.63
N LEU A 158 -1.92 -16.91 26.37
CA LEU A 158 -1.24 -17.33 25.12
C LEU A 158 -1.22 -18.86 24.96
N GLY A 159 -1.17 -19.61 26.07
CA GLY A 159 -1.16 -21.07 26.09
C GLY A 159 -2.47 -21.71 25.65
N LYS A 160 -3.60 -20.97 25.73
CA LYS A 160 -4.91 -21.43 25.25
C LYS A 160 -5.00 -21.48 23.74
N ASN A 161 -4.21 -20.70 23.03
CA ASN A 161 -4.17 -20.68 21.57
C ASN A 161 -3.61 -22.00 21.04
N ASP A 162 -4.12 -22.45 19.89
CA ASP A 162 -3.59 -23.63 19.25
C ASP A 162 -2.10 -23.43 18.92
N TYR A 163 -1.27 -24.45 19.20
CA TYR A 163 0.12 -24.45 18.75
C TYR A 163 0.15 -24.69 17.23
N ILE A 164 0.81 -23.79 16.52
CA ILE A 164 0.98 -23.92 15.07
C ILE A 164 2.21 -24.80 14.81
N GLU A 165 2.00 -25.99 14.26
CA GLU A 165 3.09 -26.86 13.84
C GLU A 165 3.82 -26.26 12.64
N THR A 166 5.09 -25.89 12.86
CA THR A 166 5.95 -25.28 11.84
C THR A 166 7.18 -26.15 11.59
N SER A 167 7.62 -26.20 10.34
CA SER A 167 8.70 -27.11 9.87
C SER A 167 9.99 -26.35 9.48
N ARG A 168 9.92 -25.04 9.26
CA ARG A 168 11.06 -24.25 8.80
C ARG A 168 11.62 -23.35 9.92
N PRO A 169 12.92 -23.00 9.84
CA PRO A 169 13.56 -22.16 10.86
C PRO A 169 13.11 -20.69 10.84
N ILE A 170 12.59 -20.20 9.73
CA ILE A 170 12.05 -18.83 9.60
C ILE A 170 10.56 -18.92 9.28
N VAL A 171 9.74 -18.44 10.19
CA VAL A 171 8.29 -18.42 10.04
C VAL A 171 7.81 -17.00 9.80
N VAL A 172 7.34 -16.74 8.58
CA VAL A 172 6.78 -15.44 8.19
C VAL A 172 5.30 -15.40 8.48
N VAL A 173 4.89 -14.54 9.39
CA VAL A 173 3.49 -14.32 9.76
C VAL A 173 2.94 -13.10 9.03
N THR A 174 2.04 -13.32 8.08
CA THR A 174 1.46 -12.26 7.23
C THR A 174 -0.06 -12.29 7.26
N ALA A 175 -0.70 -11.25 6.73
CA ALA A 175 -2.16 -11.10 6.78
C ALA A 175 -2.70 -10.24 5.62
N PRO A 176 -4.00 -10.34 5.26
CA PRO A 176 -4.65 -9.47 4.29
C PRO A 176 -4.61 -7.98 4.64
N GLY A 177 -4.58 -7.66 5.95
CA GLY A 177 -4.62 -6.27 6.40
C GLY A 177 -4.15 -6.06 7.84
N PRO A 178 -4.17 -4.81 8.32
CA PRO A 178 -3.82 -4.46 9.70
C PRO A 178 -4.85 -5.02 10.70
N GLY A 179 -4.42 -5.15 11.97
CA GLY A 179 -5.30 -5.60 13.06
C GLY A 179 -5.65 -7.10 13.03
N SER A 180 -5.02 -7.89 12.17
CA SER A 180 -5.31 -9.33 12.02
C SER A 180 -4.71 -10.22 13.14
N GLY A 181 -3.96 -9.67 14.11
CA GLY A 181 -3.40 -10.42 15.23
C GLY A 181 -2.04 -11.08 14.97
N LYS A 182 -1.25 -10.61 13.98
CA LYS A 182 0.07 -11.15 13.64
C LYS A 182 1.03 -11.20 14.85
N MET A 183 1.17 -10.07 15.57
CA MET A 183 2.01 -9.98 16.76
C MET A 183 1.61 -10.98 17.85
N ALA A 184 0.31 -11.03 18.19
CA ALA A 184 -0.20 -11.97 19.19
C ALA A 184 0.02 -13.43 18.77
N THR A 185 -0.07 -13.73 17.47
CA THR A 185 0.27 -15.05 16.92
C THR A 185 1.75 -15.39 17.13
N CYS A 186 2.66 -14.45 16.84
CA CYS A 186 4.09 -14.65 17.09
C CYS A 186 4.36 -14.87 18.58
N LEU A 187 3.79 -14.05 19.47
CA LEU A 187 3.97 -14.18 20.93
C LEU A 187 3.42 -15.53 21.46
N SER A 188 2.26 -15.98 20.95
CA SER A 188 1.70 -17.28 21.29
C SER A 188 2.64 -18.42 20.88
N GLN A 189 3.22 -18.34 19.68
CA GLN A 189 4.20 -19.32 19.24
C GLN A 189 5.47 -19.30 20.10
N LEU A 190 6.00 -18.12 20.45
CA LEU A 190 7.14 -18.04 21.38
C LEU A 190 6.84 -18.67 22.74
N TYR A 191 5.63 -18.49 23.27
CA TYR A 191 5.19 -19.11 24.51
C TYR A 191 5.20 -20.64 24.40
N HIS A 192 4.61 -21.17 23.35
CA HIS A 192 4.56 -22.61 23.10
C HIS A 192 5.92 -23.23 22.82
N GLU A 193 6.77 -22.57 22.04
CA GLU A 193 8.13 -23.02 21.72
C GLU A 193 8.99 -23.06 23.00
N ASN A 194 8.93 -22.03 23.83
CA ASN A 194 9.65 -21.98 25.11
C ASN A 194 9.24 -23.15 26.03
N LYS A 195 7.94 -23.44 26.14
CA LYS A 195 7.44 -24.60 26.91
C LYS A 195 7.93 -25.96 26.37
N ARG A 196 8.28 -26.02 25.07
CA ARG A 196 8.81 -27.20 24.40
C ARG A 196 10.34 -27.26 24.43
N GLY A 197 11.00 -26.28 25.06
CA GLY A 197 12.45 -26.17 25.09
C GLY A 197 13.10 -25.74 23.77
N VAL A 198 12.31 -25.24 22.82
CA VAL A 198 12.79 -24.72 21.55
C VAL A 198 13.12 -23.24 21.70
N ARG A 199 14.35 -22.86 21.35
CA ARG A 199 14.77 -21.46 21.35
C ARG A 199 14.23 -20.75 20.13
N ALA A 200 13.33 -19.81 20.34
CA ALA A 200 12.70 -19.05 19.28
C ALA A 200 12.78 -17.55 19.54
N GLY A 201 12.97 -16.76 18.47
CA GLY A 201 12.98 -15.32 18.50
C GLY A 201 11.83 -14.70 17.74
N TYR A 202 11.65 -13.41 17.95
CA TYR A 202 10.69 -12.56 17.25
C TYR A 202 11.42 -11.52 16.41
N ALA A 203 10.88 -11.14 15.30
CA ALA A 203 11.31 -9.94 14.58
C ALA A 203 10.10 -9.27 13.94
N LYS A 204 10.15 -7.94 13.85
CA LYS A 204 9.17 -7.14 13.13
C LYS A 204 9.78 -6.65 11.83
N TYR A 205 9.14 -6.98 10.71
CA TYR A 205 9.55 -6.51 9.39
C TYR A 205 8.61 -5.41 8.93
N GLU A 206 9.13 -4.20 8.82
CA GLU A 206 8.46 -3.05 8.24
C GLU A 206 9.45 -2.27 7.38
N THR A 207 8.99 -1.65 6.29
CA THR A 207 9.85 -0.79 5.46
C THR A 207 9.94 0.61 6.05
N PHE A 208 8.88 1.07 6.68
CA PHE A 208 8.76 2.41 7.27
C PHE A 208 8.32 2.32 8.74
N PRO A 209 8.70 3.32 9.57
CA PRO A 209 9.63 4.40 9.24
C PRO A 209 11.04 3.86 8.99
N ILE A 210 11.82 4.57 8.20
CA ILE A 210 13.24 4.24 8.03
C ILE A 210 13.98 4.77 9.28
N TRP A 211 14.33 3.87 10.17
CA TRP A 211 14.77 4.16 11.53
C TRP A 211 16.06 4.99 11.63
N ASN A 212 16.96 4.89 10.63
CA ASN A 212 18.25 5.58 10.59
C ASN A 212 18.22 6.90 9.78
N LEU A 213 17.03 7.39 9.39
CA LEU A 213 16.84 8.72 8.84
C LEU A 213 16.38 9.70 9.93
N PRO A 214 16.61 11.02 9.76
CA PRO A 214 16.09 12.03 10.68
C PRO A 214 14.56 11.97 10.85
N LEU A 215 14.05 12.37 12.03
CA LEU A 215 12.62 12.32 12.34
C LEU A 215 11.74 13.02 11.28
N LYS A 216 12.15 14.22 10.84
CA LYS A 216 11.42 15.01 9.84
C LYS A 216 11.92 14.79 8.41
N HIS A 217 12.57 13.67 8.15
CA HIS A 217 13.02 13.36 6.80
C HIS A 217 11.80 13.15 5.88
N PRO A 218 11.75 13.74 4.66
CA PRO A 218 10.60 13.62 3.77
C PRO A 218 10.12 12.20 3.50
N VAL A 219 11.02 11.21 3.45
CA VAL A 219 10.67 9.79 3.29
C VAL A 219 9.80 9.29 4.44
N ASN A 220 10.15 9.59 5.70
CA ASN A 220 9.39 9.21 6.87
C ASN A 220 8.07 10.01 6.97
N LEU A 221 8.11 11.30 6.65
CA LEU A 221 6.91 12.15 6.58
C LEU A 221 5.92 11.69 5.50
N ALA A 222 6.40 11.17 4.37
CA ALA A 222 5.52 10.63 3.33
C ALA A 222 4.78 9.37 3.79
N TYR A 223 5.39 8.57 4.67
CA TYR A 223 4.70 7.44 5.27
C TYR A 223 3.66 7.88 6.31
N GLU A 224 4.00 8.88 7.14
CA GLU A 224 3.05 9.49 8.07
C GLU A 224 1.83 10.07 7.33
N ALA A 225 2.05 10.72 6.17
CA ALA A 225 0.96 11.12 5.28
C ALA A 225 0.15 9.95 4.73
N ALA A 226 0.78 8.79 4.49
CA ALA A 226 0.10 7.60 3.97
C ALA A 226 -0.75 6.86 5.02
N THR A 227 -0.48 7.12 6.30
CA THR A 227 -1.15 6.51 7.47
C THR A 227 -1.86 7.54 8.35
N ALA A 228 -2.20 8.69 7.78
CA ALA A 228 -2.83 9.80 8.52
C ALA A 228 -4.19 9.40 9.15
N ASP A 229 -4.91 8.46 8.53
CA ASP A 229 -6.14 7.86 9.02
C ASP A 229 -5.94 6.87 10.19
N LEU A 230 -4.74 6.33 10.35
CA LEU A 230 -4.39 5.37 11.40
C LEU A 230 -3.78 6.03 12.65
N ASN A 231 -3.55 7.34 12.62
CA ASN A 231 -2.87 8.09 13.68
C ASN A 231 -1.42 7.60 13.96
N ASP A 232 -0.76 7.04 12.97
CA ASP A 232 0.65 6.70 13.05
C ASP A 232 1.48 7.99 12.95
N VAL A 233 2.27 8.25 13.99
CA VAL A 233 3.16 9.41 14.08
C VAL A 233 4.58 8.91 14.33
N ASN A 234 5.52 9.42 13.55
CA ASN A 234 6.93 9.14 13.76
C ASN A 234 7.43 9.86 15.02
N MET A 235 8.21 9.15 15.83
CA MET A 235 8.86 9.72 17.00
C MET A 235 10.27 9.16 17.20
N ILE A 236 11.07 9.86 17.97
CA ILE A 236 12.36 9.32 18.42
C ILE A 236 12.08 8.17 19.38
N ASP A 237 12.76 7.05 19.17
CA ASP A 237 12.73 5.90 20.07
C ASP A 237 13.53 6.21 21.34
N PRO A 238 12.87 6.49 22.49
CA PRO A 238 13.55 6.87 23.71
C PRO A 238 14.32 5.69 24.33
N PHE A 239 13.82 4.47 24.14
CA PHE A 239 14.48 3.25 24.66
C PHE A 239 15.77 2.96 23.91
N HIS A 240 15.81 3.19 22.59
CA HIS A 240 17.02 3.00 21.79
C HIS A 240 18.07 4.07 22.14
N LEU A 241 17.62 5.31 22.32
CA LEU A 241 18.50 6.40 22.75
C LEU A 241 19.10 6.10 24.13
N GLU A 242 18.29 5.65 25.09
CA GLU A 242 18.76 5.30 26.44
C GLU A 242 19.73 4.11 26.42
N ALA A 243 19.41 3.05 25.67
CA ALA A 243 20.20 1.82 25.64
C ALA A 243 21.53 1.94 24.91
N TYR A 244 21.60 2.79 23.86
CA TYR A 244 22.71 2.81 22.89
C TYR A 244 23.29 4.20 22.64
N GLY A 245 22.70 5.27 23.16
CA GLY A 245 23.10 6.64 22.87
C GLY A 245 22.88 7.05 21.40
N LYS A 246 22.02 6.33 20.66
CA LYS A 246 21.76 6.54 19.25
C LYS A 246 20.31 6.97 19.02
N THR A 247 20.14 8.04 18.24
CA THR A 247 18.82 8.49 17.81
C THR A 247 18.31 7.62 16.67
N THR A 248 17.12 7.05 16.84
CA THR A 248 16.39 6.29 15.82
C THR A 248 14.94 6.72 15.76
N VAL A 249 14.29 6.49 14.63
CA VAL A 249 12.88 6.84 14.42
C VAL A 249 12.04 5.57 14.43
N ASN A 250 10.93 5.63 15.15
CA ASN A 250 9.96 4.53 15.20
C ASN A 250 8.53 5.10 15.27
N TYR A 251 7.51 4.25 15.24
CA TYR A 251 6.12 4.67 15.44
C TYR A 251 5.81 4.90 16.90
N ASN A 252 4.93 5.89 17.15
CA ASN A 252 4.34 6.08 18.48
C ASN A 252 3.76 4.77 19.05
N ARG A 253 3.00 4.01 18.28
CA ARG A 253 2.39 2.75 18.75
C ARG A 253 3.41 1.70 19.16
N ASP A 254 4.52 1.57 18.45
CA ASP A 254 5.57 0.60 18.80
C ASP A 254 6.33 1.04 20.04
N VAL A 255 6.58 2.33 20.18
CA VAL A 255 7.22 2.90 21.35
C VAL A 255 6.34 2.77 22.60
N GLU A 256 5.05 3.08 22.48
CA GLU A 256 4.08 3.00 23.58
C GLU A 256 3.85 1.58 24.08
N ILE A 257 3.80 0.59 23.18
CA ILE A 257 3.56 -0.82 23.53
C ILE A 257 4.84 -1.54 23.98
N PHE A 258 6.03 -1.01 23.70
CA PHE A 258 7.29 -1.70 23.97
C PHE A 258 7.48 -2.13 25.42
N PRO A 259 7.17 -1.32 26.47
CA PRO A 259 7.30 -1.77 27.86
C PRO A 259 6.49 -3.04 28.16
N VAL A 260 5.30 -3.14 27.60
CA VAL A 260 4.42 -4.30 27.75
C VAL A 260 5.01 -5.51 27.02
N LEU A 261 5.46 -5.34 25.79
CA LEU A 261 6.11 -6.40 25.01
C LEU A 261 7.38 -6.89 25.68
N ASN A 262 8.19 -5.97 26.19
CA ASN A 262 9.41 -6.29 26.95
C ASN A 262 9.11 -7.15 28.18
N ALA A 263 8.08 -6.81 28.94
CA ALA A 263 7.61 -7.61 30.07
C ALA A 263 7.10 -9.00 29.64
N MET A 264 6.41 -9.09 28.49
CA MET A 264 5.99 -10.38 27.95
C MET A 264 7.19 -11.25 27.54
N PHE A 265 8.19 -10.70 26.85
CA PHE A 265 9.41 -11.44 26.51
C PHE A 265 10.15 -11.92 27.75
N GLN A 266 10.33 -11.05 28.76
CA GLN A 266 10.95 -11.44 30.04
C GLN A 266 10.21 -12.62 30.70
N ARG A 267 8.88 -12.59 30.68
CA ARG A 267 8.08 -13.65 31.27
C ARG A 267 8.07 -14.95 30.47
N ILE A 268 8.15 -14.87 29.14
CA ILE A 268 8.21 -16.05 28.24
C ILE A 268 9.59 -16.71 28.33
N GLN A 269 10.67 -15.92 28.27
CA GLN A 269 12.04 -16.42 28.03
C GLN A 269 12.99 -16.25 29.21
N GLY A 270 12.51 -15.67 30.32
CA GLY A 270 13.33 -15.36 31.52
C GLY A 270 14.09 -14.04 31.41
N ALA A 271 14.37 -13.56 30.18
CA ALA A 271 14.98 -12.27 29.89
C ALA A 271 14.48 -11.77 28.53
N SER A 272 14.37 -10.45 28.38
CA SER A 272 14.07 -9.88 27.05
C SER A 272 15.34 -9.77 26.22
N PRO A 273 15.33 -10.24 24.98
CA PRO A 273 16.46 -10.06 24.06
C PRO A 273 16.53 -8.65 23.46
N TYR A 274 15.51 -7.80 23.71
CA TYR A 274 15.37 -6.47 23.12
C TYR A 274 15.48 -5.39 24.19
N LYS A 275 16.17 -4.30 23.84
CA LYS A 275 16.28 -3.10 24.67
C LYS A 275 15.39 -1.95 24.17
N SER A 276 14.90 -2.06 22.93
CA SER A 276 14.07 -1.03 22.31
C SER A 276 13.14 -1.63 21.24
N PRO A 277 12.06 -0.93 20.82
CA PRO A 277 11.25 -1.35 19.69
C PRO A 277 12.08 -1.39 18.38
N THR A 278 13.08 -0.53 18.21
CA THR A 278 13.99 -0.56 17.06
C THR A 278 14.80 -1.86 17.01
N ASP A 279 15.18 -2.44 18.16
CA ASP A 279 15.88 -3.73 18.21
C ASP A 279 15.03 -4.89 17.69
N MET A 280 13.71 -4.82 17.85
CA MET A 280 12.81 -5.84 17.33
C MET A 280 12.74 -5.82 15.79
N GLY A 281 13.06 -4.69 15.18
CA GLY A 281 12.98 -4.46 13.74
C GLY A 281 14.08 -5.18 12.94
N VAL A 282 13.75 -5.53 11.69
CA VAL A 282 14.70 -6.05 10.69
C VAL A 282 14.58 -5.22 9.41
N ASN A 283 14.85 -3.91 9.49
CA ASN A 283 14.71 -3.00 8.36
C ASN A 283 16.07 -2.43 7.94
N MET A 284 16.48 -2.73 6.71
CA MET A 284 17.74 -2.29 6.11
C MET A 284 17.56 -1.24 5.01
N ALA A 285 16.33 -0.73 4.80
CA ALA A 285 16.01 0.17 3.69
C ALA A 285 16.87 1.44 3.67
N GLY A 286 17.11 2.06 4.82
CA GLY A 286 17.91 3.29 4.88
C GLY A 286 19.37 3.13 4.42
N PHE A 287 19.93 1.91 4.50
CA PHE A 287 21.29 1.63 4.02
C PHE A 287 21.39 1.41 2.51
N ALA A 288 20.27 1.31 1.83
CA ALA A 288 20.18 1.15 0.38
C ALA A 288 19.83 2.45 -0.35
N ILE A 289 19.64 3.56 0.35
CA ILE A 289 19.54 4.90 -0.26
C ILE A 289 20.91 5.27 -0.81
N VAL A 290 20.97 5.61 -2.10
CA VAL A 290 22.19 5.97 -2.82
C VAL A 290 22.17 7.43 -3.30
N ASP A 291 20.98 8.01 -3.47
CA ASP A 291 20.77 9.44 -3.73
C ASP A 291 19.59 9.94 -2.90
N ASP A 292 19.92 10.56 -1.77
CA ASP A 292 18.93 11.02 -0.81
C ASP A 292 18.09 12.19 -1.36
N GLN A 293 18.65 13.05 -2.19
CA GLN A 293 17.91 14.17 -2.78
C GLN A 293 16.80 13.67 -3.72
N VAL A 294 17.06 12.62 -4.49
CA VAL A 294 16.05 11.96 -5.33
C VAL A 294 14.93 11.36 -4.49
N CYS A 295 15.26 10.68 -3.37
CA CYS A 295 14.27 10.14 -2.45
C CYS A 295 13.44 11.24 -1.77
N GLN A 296 14.07 12.33 -1.35
CA GLN A 296 13.38 13.47 -0.76
C GLN A 296 12.41 14.15 -1.74
N ALA A 297 12.83 14.38 -2.98
CA ALA A 297 11.97 14.96 -4.02
C ALA A 297 10.75 14.08 -4.31
N ALA A 298 10.96 12.78 -4.49
CA ALA A 298 9.89 11.81 -4.70
C ALA A 298 8.91 11.74 -3.52
N SER A 299 9.43 11.82 -2.29
CA SER A 299 8.63 11.80 -1.06
C SER A 299 7.78 13.07 -0.90
N ARG A 300 8.32 14.24 -1.23
CA ARG A 300 7.53 15.50 -1.24
C ARG A 300 6.38 15.42 -2.24
N MET A 301 6.62 14.85 -3.42
CA MET A 301 5.55 14.59 -4.40
C MET A 301 4.48 13.63 -3.86
N GLU A 302 4.88 12.56 -3.14
CA GLU A 302 3.91 11.64 -2.55
C GLU A 302 3.09 12.32 -1.43
N ILE A 303 3.70 13.17 -0.60
CA ILE A 303 2.97 13.97 0.41
C ILE A 303 1.91 14.84 -0.27
N LEU A 304 2.25 15.53 -1.36
CA LEU A 304 1.29 16.33 -2.11
C LEU A 304 0.13 15.48 -2.67
N ARG A 305 0.44 14.29 -3.21
CA ARG A 305 -0.60 13.36 -3.71
C ARG A 305 -1.54 12.94 -2.59
N ARG A 306 -1.00 12.62 -1.39
CA ARG A 306 -1.80 12.24 -0.21
C ARG A 306 -2.70 13.37 0.25
N TYR A 307 -2.19 14.61 0.26
CA TYR A 307 -2.98 15.78 0.58
C TYR A 307 -4.19 15.95 -0.34
N TYR A 308 -3.98 15.92 -1.66
CA TYR A 308 -5.10 16.04 -2.60
C TYR A 308 -6.07 14.85 -2.52
N ALA A 309 -5.57 13.64 -2.29
CA ALA A 309 -6.41 12.47 -2.07
C ALA A 309 -7.29 12.64 -0.81
N GLY A 310 -6.71 13.07 0.31
CA GLY A 310 -7.46 13.36 1.54
C GLY A 310 -8.51 14.44 1.37
N MET A 311 -8.17 15.53 0.68
CA MET A 311 -9.11 16.60 0.35
C MET A 311 -10.30 16.10 -0.50
N ALA A 312 -10.02 15.27 -1.51
CA ALA A 312 -11.05 14.68 -2.36
C ALA A 312 -11.92 13.68 -1.56
N ASP A 313 -11.31 12.86 -0.70
CA ASP A 313 -12.01 11.88 0.13
C ASP A 313 -12.88 12.56 1.19
N ARG A 314 -12.44 13.69 1.77
CA ARG A 314 -13.28 14.54 2.62
C ARG A 314 -14.51 15.04 1.86
N THR A 315 -14.33 15.53 0.64
CA THR A 315 -15.44 16.01 -0.20
C THR A 315 -16.40 14.88 -0.58
N ARG A 316 -15.89 13.64 -0.69
CA ARG A 316 -16.70 12.42 -0.92
C ARG A 316 -17.34 11.88 0.36
N GLY A 317 -17.04 12.44 1.54
CA GLY A 317 -17.49 11.93 2.84
C GLY A 317 -16.84 10.62 3.26
N ARG A 318 -15.60 10.34 2.79
CA ARG A 318 -14.84 9.10 3.07
C ARG A 318 -13.82 9.26 4.19
N CYS A 319 -13.47 10.49 4.57
CA CYS A 319 -12.59 10.78 5.70
C CYS A 319 -13.01 12.06 6.41
N ASP A 320 -12.55 12.23 7.65
CA ASP A 320 -12.85 13.37 8.51
C ASP A 320 -11.87 14.55 8.29
N ASP A 321 -12.26 15.73 8.79
CA ASP A 321 -11.43 16.94 8.76
C ASP A 321 -10.10 16.75 9.50
N GLU A 322 -10.04 15.88 10.49
CA GLU A 322 -8.80 15.59 11.25
C GLU A 322 -7.71 15.00 10.37
N VAL A 323 -8.06 14.07 9.47
CA VAL A 323 -7.12 13.48 8.50
C VAL A 323 -6.52 14.55 7.60
N VAL A 324 -7.36 15.48 7.10
CA VAL A 324 -6.90 16.57 6.24
C VAL A 324 -5.96 17.52 6.99
N ARG A 325 -6.29 17.89 8.24
CA ARG A 325 -5.42 18.74 9.06
C ARG A 325 -4.06 18.10 9.32
N LYS A 326 -4.02 16.78 9.56
CA LYS A 326 -2.74 16.05 9.68
C LYS A 326 -1.91 16.12 8.40
N LEU A 327 -2.55 15.92 7.25
CA LEU A 327 -1.87 16.03 5.96
C LEU A 327 -1.34 17.44 5.71
N GLU A 328 -2.06 18.48 6.10
CA GLU A 328 -1.60 19.89 6.06
C GLU A 328 -0.36 20.11 6.94
N ILE A 329 -0.37 19.57 8.17
CA ILE A 329 0.78 19.65 9.08
C ILE A 329 2.00 18.94 8.47
N VAL A 330 1.81 17.73 7.92
CA VAL A 330 2.89 16.98 7.27
C VAL A 330 3.43 17.72 6.05
N MET A 331 2.58 18.32 5.22
CA MET A 331 3.00 19.18 4.10
C MET A 331 3.88 20.33 4.59
N GLN A 332 3.44 21.04 5.64
CA GLN A 332 4.19 22.16 6.21
C GLN A 332 5.56 21.70 6.74
N GLN A 333 5.61 20.58 7.46
CA GLN A 333 6.86 20.03 7.99
C GLN A 333 7.83 19.60 6.89
N ALA A 334 7.33 19.08 5.77
CA ALA A 334 8.12 18.67 4.62
C ALA A 334 8.50 19.83 3.67
N GLY A 335 7.99 21.05 3.91
CA GLY A 335 8.16 22.21 3.01
C GLY A 335 7.52 21.96 1.64
N VAL A 336 6.33 21.32 1.61
CA VAL A 336 5.62 20.98 0.37
C VAL A 336 4.53 22.00 0.10
N THR A 337 4.51 22.50 -1.14
CA THR A 337 3.46 23.37 -1.66
C THR A 337 2.95 22.84 -3.01
N PRO A 338 1.76 23.24 -3.47
CA PRO A 338 1.21 22.78 -4.75
C PRO A 338 2.12 23.02 -5.98
N GLU A 339 2.97 24.04 -5.91
CA GLU A 339 3.85 24.48 -7.01
C GLU A 339 4.94 23.44 -7.34
N ILE A 340 5.22 22.48 -6.45
CA ILE A 340 6.18 21.41 -6.76
C ILE A 340 5.70 20.48 -7.89
N CYS A 341 4.38 20.48 -8.19
CA CYS A 341 3.79 19.73 -9.29
C CYS A 341 3.30 20.66 -10.40
N PRO A 342 4.02 20.78 -11.53
CA PRO A 342 3.63 21.67 -12.63
C PRO A 342 2.25 21.37 -13.20
N ALA A 343 1.77 20.13 -13.11
CA ALA A 343 0.42 19.75 -13.55
C ALA A 343 -0.67 20.50 -12.78
N VAL A 344 -0.46 20.85 -11.51
CA VAL A 344 -1.45 21.58 -10.71
C VAL A 344 -1.70 22.97 -11.29
N ALA A 345 -0.65 23.75 -11.48
CA ALA A 345 -0.75 25.11 -12.01
C ALA A 345 -1.32 25.10 -13.46
N ALA A 346 -0.79 24.22 -14.34
CA ALA A 346 -1.23 24.13 -15.72
C ALA A 346 -2.70 23.69 -15.83
N CYS A 347 -3.16 22.81 -14.96
CA CYS A 347 -4.55 22.36 -14.91
C CYS A 347 -5.49 23.51 -14.51
N LEU A 348 -5.16 24.26 -13.46
CA LEU A 348 -5.97 25.38 -12.97
C LEU A 348 -6.02 26.51 -14.00
N GLN A 349 -4.88 26.86 -14.59
CA GLN A 349 -4.82 27.83 -15.66
C GLN A 349 -5.71 27.40 -16.84
N LYS A 350 -5.63 26.14 -17.27
CA LYS A 350 -6.44 25.64 -18.40
C LYS A 350 -7.93 25.65 -18.10
N ALA A 351 -8.32 25.35 -16.87
CA ALA A 351 -9.72 25.43 -16.43
C ALA A 351 -10.24 26.87 -16.43
N GLU A 352 -9.43 27.83 -15.96
CA GLU A 352 -9.77 29.25 -15.96
C GLU A 352 -9.89 29.81 -17.38
N GLU A 353 -8.90 29.58 -18.25
CA GLU A 353 -8.90 30.01 -19.66
C GLU A 353 -10.14 29.53 -20.45
N THR A 354 -10.62 28.34 -20.12
CA THR A 354 -11.68 27.72 -20.95
C THR A 354 -13.05 27.73 -20.28
N GLY A 355 -13.14 28.09 -18.99
CA GLY A 355 -14.37 28.01 -18.21
C GLY A 355 -14.94 26.59 -18.09
N ALA A 356 -14.14 25.54 -18.36
CA ALA A 356 -14.55 24.15 -18.37
C ALA A 356 -13.60 23.31 -17.49
N PRO A 357 -14.07 22.16 -16.94
CA PRO A 357 -13.18 21.24 -16.26
C PRO A 357 -12.00 20.84 -17.14
N ALA A 358 -10.81 20.86 -16.54
CA ALA A 358 -9.56 20.56 -17.24
C ALA A 358 -8.71 19.55 -16.44
N GLY A 359 -7.72 18.98 -17.09
CA GLY A 359 -6.66 18.20 -16.51
C GLY A 359 -5.32 18.56 -17.13
N ALA A 360 -4.24 18.31 -16.41
CA ALA A 360 -2.88 18.40 -16.91
C ALA A 360 -2.06 17.19 -16.46
N MET A 361 -1.04 16.83 -17.22
CA MET A 361 -0.15 15.70 -16.95
C MET A 361 1.30 16.09 -17.23
N VAL A 362 2.19 15.75 -16.33
CA VAL A 362 3.64 15.84 -16.52
C VAL A 362 4.10 14.54 -17.18
N LEU A 363 4.66 14.63 -18.38
CA LEU A 363 5.21 13.51 -19.13
C LEU A 363 6.63 13.16 -18.64
N PRO A 364 7.19 11.98 -19.01
CA PRO A 364 8.50 11.54 -18.55
C PRO A 364 9.69 12.47 -18.92
N ASP A 365 9.53 13.24 -20.01
CA ASP A 365 10.50 14.26 -20.44
C ASP A 365 10.35 15.61 -19.73
N GLY A 366 9.36 15.74 -18.83
CA GLY A 366 9.02 16.97 -18.11
C GLY A 366 8.05 17.89 -18.86
N CYS A 367 7.64 17.56 -20.08
CA CYS A 367 6.63 18.32 -20.80
C CYS A 367 5.27 18.24 -20.08
N VAL A 368 4.52 19.34 -20.05
CA VAL A 368 3.19 19.40 -19.45
C VAL A 368 2.15 19.46 -20.55
N VAL A 369 1.27 18.46 -20.58
CA VAL A 369 0.17 18.36 -21.51
C VAL A 369 -1.14 18.64 -20.79
N THR A 370 -2.07 19.35 -21.45
CA THR A 370 -3.39 19.67 -20.90
C THR A 370 -4.51 19.06 -21.72
N GLY A 371 -5.64 18.79 -21.08
CA GLY A 371 -6.91 18.41 -21.71
C GLY A 371 -8.07 19.10 -21.01
N LYS A 372 -9.14 19.39 -21.75
CA LYS A 372 -10.35 20.01 -21.20
C LYS A 372 -11.62 19.27 -21.62
N THR A 373 -12.65 19.42 -20.84
CA THR A 373 -14.00 18.95 -21.21
C THR A 373 -14.48 19.64 -22.49
N SER A 374 -15.02 18.85 -23.41
CA SER A 374 -15.64 19.29 -24.66
C SER A 374 -17.06 18.71 -24.78
N SER A 375 -17.72 18.93 -25.89
CA SER A 375 -19.01 18.30 -26.21
C SER A 375 -18.91 16.77 -26.38
N LEU A 376 -17.74 16.25 -26.78
CA LEU A 376 -17.50 14.83 -27.10
C LEU A 376 -16.76 14.07 -26.00
N LEU A 377 -15.83 14.71 -25.29
CA LEU A 377 -14.90 14.07 -24.36
C LEU A 377 -14.93 14.74 -22.99
N GLY A 378 -14.87 13.95 -21.92
CA GLY A 378 -14.55 14.45 -20.58
C GLY A 378 -13.09 14.93 -20.49
N ALA A 379 -12.75 15.70 -19.45
CA ALA A 379 -11.40 16.22 -19.26
C ALA A 379 -10.35 15.10 -19.15
N SER A 380 -10.68 14.01 -18.47
CA SER A 380 -9.84 12.82 -18.34
C SER A 380 -9.54 12.15 -19.68
N ALA A 381 -10.59 11.90 -20.48
CA ALA A 381 -10.45 11.32 -21.81
C ALA A 381 -9.64 12.22 -22.77
N ALA A 382 -9.90 13.54 -22.72
CA ALA A 382 -9.16 14.51 -23.54
C ALA A 382 -7.68 14.60 -23.13
N LEU A 383 -7.38 14.61 -21.83
CA LEU A 383 -6.02 14.63 -21.31
C LEU A 383 -5.25 13.37 -21.73
N LEU A 384 -5.85 12.20 -21.52
CA LEU A 384 -5.23 10.92 -21.88
C LEU A 384 -4.85 10.86 -23.36
N LEU A 385 -5.79 11.22 -24.24
CA LEU A 385 -5.55 11.24 -25.68
C LEU A 385 -4.46 12.25 -26.09
N ASN A 386 -4.44 13.43 -25.48
CA ASN A 386 -3.42 14.43 -25.75
C ASN A 386 -2.04 14.00 -25.24
N ALA A 387 -1.97 13.37 -24.05
CA ALA A 387 -0.73 12.81 -23.52
C ALA A 387 -0.15 11.73 -24.43
N LEU A 388 -0.99 10.79 -24.90
CA LEU A 388 -0.57 9.75 -25.82
C LEU A 388 -0.10 10.31 -27.17
N LYS A 389 -0.76 11.33 -27.70
CA LYS A 389 -0.31 12.04 -28.92
C LYS A 389 1.05 12.69 -28.72
N ALA A 390 1.24 13.39 -27.61
CA ALA A 390 2.52 14.04 -27.30
C ALA A 390 3.65 13.01 -27.20
N MET A 391 3.41 11.87 -26.53
CA MET A 391 4.37 10.77 -26.45
C MET A 391 4.72 10.17 -27.82
N ALA A 392 3.75 10.13 -28.74
CA ALA A 392 3.96 9.66 -30.11
C ALA A 392 4.53 10.73 -31.06
N GLY A 393 4.77 11.97 -30.59
CA GLY A 393 5.23 13.07 -31.42
C GLY A 393 4.19 13.57 -32.45
N ILE A 394 2.89 13.37 -32.17
CA ILE A 394 1.79 13.74 -33.04
C ILE A 394 1.21 15.09 -32.63
N ASP A 395 0.96 15.97 -33.61
CA ASP A 395 0.32 17.27 -33.38
C ASP A 395 -1.06 17.08 -32.70
N HIS A 396 -1.28 17.80 -31.60
CA HIS A 396 -2.50 17.77 -30.82
C HIS A 396 -3.77 18.11 -31.63
N LYS A 397 -3.66 18.87 -32.71
CA LYS A 397 -4.76 19.27 -33.57
C LYS A 397 -5.27 18.11 -34.45
N LEU A 398 -4.45 17.09 -34.72
CA LEU A 398 -4.85 15.94 -35.52
C LEU A 398 -5.96 15.13 -34.84
N LYS A 399 -7.05 14.90 -35.51
CA LYS A 399 -8.16 14.07 -35.04
C LYS A 399 -7.88 12.61 -35.38
N LEU A 400 -7.54 11.81 -34.37
CA LEU A 400 -7.22 10.39 -34.55
C LEU A 400 -8.47 9.50 -34.58
N ILE A 401 -9.51 9.91 -33.87
CA ILE A 401 -10.79 9.20 -33.78
C ILE A 401 -11.82 9.98 -34.57
N PRO A 402 -12.36 9.43 -35.67
CA PRO A 402 -13.38 10.11 -36.47
C PRO A 402 -14.73 10.18 -35.74
N ALA A 403 -15.53 11.18 -36.06
CA ALA A 403 -16.88 11.36 -35.50
C ALA A 403 -17.78 10.12 -35.73
N SER A 404 -17.62 9.43 -36.83
CA SER A 404 -18.31 8.19 -37.17
C SER A 404 -18.07 7.04 -36.22
N VAL A 405 -17.00 7.09 -35.38
CA VAL A 405 -16.73 6.14 -34.31
C VAL A 405 -17.27 6.67 -32.97
N ILE A 406 -17.13 7.97 -32.68
CA ILE A 406 -17.55 8.57 -31.41
C ILE A 406 -19.07 8.62 -31.25
N GLU A 407 -19.78 9.07 -32.32
CA GLU A 407 -21.23 9.28 -32.26
C GLU A 407 -22.05 8.01 -31.99
N PRO A 408 -21.75 6.83 -32.60
CA PRO A 408 -22.44 5.59 -32.26
C PRO A 408 -22.26 5.18 -30.82
N ILE A 409 -21.04 5.36 -30.25
CA ILE A 409 -20.75 5.04 -28.85
C ILE A 409 -21.57 5.96 -27.95
N SER A 410 -21.59 7.26 -28.21
CA SER A 410 -22.38 8.24 -27.47
C SER A 410 -23.90 7.95 -27.55
N ARG A 411 -24.42 7.54 -28.70
CA ARG A 411 -25.83 7.13 -28.88
C ARG A 411 -26.17 5.86 -28.10
N LEU A 412 -25.31 4.84 -28.17
CA LEU A 412 -25.48 3.62 -27.41
C LEU A 412 -25.53 3.92 -25.90
N LYS A 413 -24.59 4.74 -25.44
CA LYS A 413 -24.46 5.15 -24.05
C LYS A 413 -25.71 5.86 -23.53
N THR A 414 -26.21 6.84 -24.27
CA THR A 414 -27.37 7.65 -23.83
C THR A 414 -28.72 7.02 -24.15
N GLY A 415 -28.83 6.31 -25.26
CA GLY A 415 -30.09 5.72 -25.71
C GLY A 415 -30.42 4.35 -25.11
N ASN A 416 -29.39 3.51 -24.92
CA ASN A 416 -29.61 2.11 -24.53
C ASN A 416 -29.06 1.79 -23.12
N LEU A 417 -27.91 2.39 -22.71
CA LEU A 417 -27.26 2.10 -21.43
C LEU A 417 -27.71 3.01 -20.27
N GLY A 418 -28.60 3.96 -20.56
CA GLY A 418 -29.24 4.82 -19.55
C GLY A 418 -28.34 5.93 -18.99
N HIS A 419 -27.17 6.18 -19.58
CA HIS A 419 -26.33 7.30 -19.18
C HIS A 419 -26.91 8.63 -19.66
N ARG A 420 -26.81 9.67 -18.85
CA ARG A 420 -27.24 11.03 -19.24
C ARG A 420 -26.14 11.85 -19.88
N ASN A 421 -24.88 11.48 -19.64
CA ASN A 421 -23.71 12.19 -20.17
C ASN A 421 -23.27 11.58 -21.51
N PRO A 422 -23.37 12.33 -22.64
CA PRO A 422 -22.96 11.82 -23.96
C PRO A 422 -21.44 11.79 -24.13
N ARG A 423 -20.68 12.47 -23.28
CA ARG A 423 -19.22 12.55 -23.38
C ARG A 423 -18.60 11.20 -23.11
N LEU A 424 -17.57 10.82 -23.87
CA LEU A 424 -16.84 9.59 -23.65
C LEU A 424 -15.94 9.70 -22.42
N HIS A 425 -15.92 8.64 -21.63
CA HIS A 425 -14.96 8.40 -20.57
C HIS A 425 -13.62 7.89 -21.14
N SER A 426 -12.61 7.78 -20.29
CA SER A 426 -11.26 7.44 -20.74
C SER A 426 -11.15 6.02 -21.32
N ASP A 427 -11.87 5.04 -20.78
CA ASP A 427 -11.95 3.67 -21.29
C ASP A 427 -12.66 3.61 -22.66
N GLU A 428 -13.79 4.33 -22.79
CA GLU A 428 -14.53 4.44 -24.06
C GLU A 428 -13.67 5.07 -25.16
N VAL A 429 -12.86 6.08 -24.81
CA VAL A 429 -11.91 6.72 -25.75
C VAL A 429 -10.80 5.74 -26.16
N LEU A 430 -10.28 4.92 -25.26
CA LEU A 430 -9.28 3.92 -25.62
C LEU A 430 -9.83 2.85 -26.55
N ILE A 431 -11.08 2.41 -26.32
CA ILE A 431 -11.77 1.48 -27.23
C ILE A 431 -11.96 2.14 -28.62
N ALA A 432 -12.42 3.40 -28.65
CA ALA A 432 -12.58 4.15 -29.89
C ALA A 432 -11.25 4.35 -30.63
N LEU A 433 -10.14 4.58 -29.89
CA LEU A 433 -8.79 4.68 -30.46
C LEU A 433 -8.33 3.35 -31.04
N ALA A 434 -8.58 2.23 -30.36
CA ALA A 434 -8.24 0.89 -30.84
C ALA A 434 -8.98 0.55 -32.15
N ILE A 435 -10.29 0.84 -32.23
CA ILE A 435 -11.08 0.66 -33.44
C ILE A 435 -10.53 1.54 -34.57
N SER A 436 -10.20 2.80 -34.26
CA SER A 436 -9.65 3.72 -35.25
C SER A 436 -8.26 3.27 -35.74
N GLY A 437 -7.48 2.59 -34.93
CA GLY A 437 -6.17 2.03 -35.27
C GLY A 437 -6.21 0.96 -36.37
N LEU A 438 -7.36 0.33 -36.60
CA LEU A 438 -7.52 -0.65 -37.70
C LEU A 438 -7.37 -0.01 -39.10
N THR A 439 -7.68 1.27 -39.21
CA THR A 439 -7.64 1.99 -40.50
C THR A 439 -6.75 3.24 -40.49
N ASN A 440 -6.31 3.68 -39.30
CA ASN A 440 -5.48 4.85 -39.14
C ASN A 440 -4.16 4.47 -38.43
N PRO A 441 -3.03 4.38 -39.15
CA PRO A 441 -1.73 4.02 -38.55
C PRO A 441 -1.28 4.94 -37.42
N LEU A 442 -1.64 6.23 -37.47
CA LEU A 442 -1.30 7.17 -36.39
C LEU A 442 -2.07 6.85 -35.10
N ALA A 443 -3.31 6.39 -35.20
CA ALA A 443 -4.07 5.96 -34.04
C ALA A 443 -3.46 4.69 -33.40
N ALA A 444 -3.00 3.74 -34.20
CA ALA A 444 -2.28 2.55 -33.72
C ALA A 444 -0.98 2.94 -33.03
N MET A 445 -0.16 3.81 -33.60
CA MET A 445 1.10 4.30 -33.05
C MET A 445 0.89 5.02 -31.69
N VAL A 446 -0.19 5.78 -31.56
CA VAL A 446 -0.56 6.46 -30.31
C VAL A 446 -0.95 5.46 -29.23
N GLN A 447 -1.67 4.40 -29.58
CA GLN A 447 -2.07 3.37 -28.63
C GLN A 447 -0.87 2.63 -28.03
N GLU A 448 0.20 2.41 -28.78
CA GLU A 448 1.44 1.77 -28.31
C GLU A 448 2.12 2.57 -27.18
N GLN A 449 1.82 3.87 -27.05
CA GLN A 449 2.39 4.72 -26.00
C GLN A 449 1.75 4.54 -24.61
N LEU A 450 0.72 3.72 -24.45
CA LEU A 450 0.00 3.56 -23.18
C LEU A 450 0.92 3.18 -22.00
N SER A 451 1.88 2.29 -22.22
CA SER A 451 2.83 1.86 -21.20
C SER A 451 3.81 2.96 -20.79
N SER A 452 4.08 3.91 -21.66
CA SER A 452 4.99 5.05 -21.44
C SER A 452 4.43 6.09 -20.45
N LEU A 453 3.12 6.06 -20.19
CA LEU A 453 2.48 6.95 -19.22
C LEU A 453 2.63 6.49 -17.75
N ARG A 454 3.21 5.32 -17.53
CA ARG A 454 3.42 4.80 -16.17
C ARG A 454 4.34 5.74 -15.36
N GLY A 455 3.87 6.13 -14.16
CA GLY A 455 4.59 7.01 -13.26
C GLY A 455 4.38 8.51 -13.52
N CYS A 456 3.67 8.90 -14.60
CA CYS A 456 3.28 10.29 -14.82
C CYS A 456 2.37 10.80 -13.71
N ASP A 457 2.44 12.11 -13.44
CA ASP A 457 1.57 12.82 -12.50
C ASP A 457 0.50 13.59 -13.26
N ALA A 458 -0.77 13.27 -13.00
CA ALA A 458 -1.93 13.95 -13.54
C ALA A 458 -2.72 14.68 -12.46
N HIS A 459 -3.14 15.91 -12.74
CA HIS A 459 -4.02 16.70 -11.87
C HIS A 459 -5.26 17.17 -12.61
N PHE A 460 -6.42 17.13 -11.94
CA PHE A 460 -7.71 17.56 -12.49
C PHE A 460 -8.31 18.70 -11.67
N SER A 461 -8.96 19.63 -12.35
CA SER A 461 -9.61 20.79 -11.72
C SER A 461 -10.91 20.46 -11.00
N VAL A 462 -11.40 19.22 -11.10
CA VAL A 462 -12.59 18.67 -10.46
C VAL A 462 -12.36 17.20 -10.12
N ILE A 463 -13.14 16.65 -9.19
CA ILE A 463 -13.19 15.22 -8.91
C ILE A 463 -13.70 14.50 -10.18
N ILE A 464 -12.90 13.59 -10.71
CA ILE A 464 -13.25 12.77 -11.88
C ILE A 464 -14.09 11.56 -11.47
N SER A 465 -14.70 10.87 -12.46
CA SER A 465 -15.47 9.65 -12.20
C SER A 465 -14.59 8.53 -11.63
N GLU A 466 -15.21 7.60 -10.90
CA GLU A 466 -14.49 6.44 -10.36
C GLU A 466 -13.93 5.54 -11.47
N GLU A 467 -14.63 5.44 -12.60
CA GLU A 467 -14.21 4.68 -13.76
C GLU A 467 -12.92 5.26 -14.35
N ASP A 468 -12.88 6.58 -14.57
CA ASP A 468 -11.68 7.27 -15.04
C ASP A 468 -10.52 7.15 -14.05
N GLU A 469 -10.77 7.35 -12.75
CA GLU A 469 -9.77 7.23 -11.71
C GLU A 469 -9.17 5.81 -11.66
N LYS A 470 -10.01 4.77 -11.74
CA LYS A 470 -9.57 3.37 -11.80
C LYS A 470 -8.73 3.07 -13.04
N LEU A 471 -9.12 3.60 -14.19
CA LEU A 471 -8.36 3.40 -15.44
C LEU A 471 -6.96 4.04 -15.33
N TYR A 472 -6.88 5.31 -14.92
CA TYR A 472 -5.60 6.00 -14.74
C TYR A 472 -4.67 5.23 -13.79
N LYS A 473 -5.20 4.76 -12.65
CA LYS A 473 -4.45 3.91 -11.69
C LYS A 473 -3.96 2.60 -12.33
N ARG A 474 -4.79 1.94 -13.16
CA ARG A 474 -4.39 0.71 -13.89
C ARG A 474 -3.29 0.98 -14.90
N LEU A 475 -3.29 2.13 -15.54
CA LEU A 475 -2.21 2.58 -16.42
C LEU A 475 -0.94 2.98 -15.66
N GLY A 476 -1.00 2.99 -14.32
CA GLY A 476 0.11 3.38 -13.46
C GLY A 476 0.35 4.89 -13.38
N ILE A 477 -0.66 5.69 -13.75
CA ILE A 477 -0.63 7.16 -13.67
C ILE A 477 -1.04 7.58 -12.25
N ASN A 478 -0.29 8.49 -11.63
CA ASN A 478 -0.64 9.09 -10.35
C ASN A 478 -1.69 10.18 -10.58
N VAL A 479 -2.85 10.04 -9.96
CA VAL A 479 -3.98 10.96 -10.15
C VAL A 479 -4.23 11.77 -8.89
N THR A 480 -4.37 13.07 -9.07
CA THR A 480 -4.84 14.02 -8.05
C THR A 480 -5.92 14.92 -8.63
N CYS A 481 -6.73 15.55 -7.78
CA CYS A 481 -7.76 16.48 -8.24
C CYS A 481 -8.05 17.57 -7.20
N GLN A 482 -8.62 18.68 -7.66
CA GLN A 482 -9.23 19.66 -6.76
C GLN A 482 -10.46 19.05 -6.07
N PRO A 483 -10.69 19.36 -4.78
CA PRO A 483 -11.76 18.78 -3.99
C PRO A 483 -13.12 19.42 -4.29
N ARG A 484 -13.52 19.44 -5.54
CA ARG A 484 -14.80 20.00 -5.99
C ARG A 484 -15.40 19.16 -7.12
N TYR A 485 -16.71 19.05 -7.13
CA TYR A 485 -17.46 18.42 -8.23
C TYR A 485 -17.68 19.39 -9.39
N GLU A 486 -17.79 18.84 -10.62
CA GLU A 486 -18.14 19.61 -11.82
C GLU A 486 -19.52 20.26 -11.70
N VAL A 487 -20.47 19.57 -11.06
CA VAL A 487 -21.87 19.98 -10.96
C VAL A 487 -22.37 19.86 -9.52
N LYS A 488 -23.19 20.82 -9.08
CA LYS A 488 -23.81 20.84 -7.74
C LYS A 488 -25.04 19.92 -7.61
N LYS A 489 -25.31 19.03 -8.56
CA LYS A 489 -26.48 18.12 -8.48
C LYS A 489 -26.17 16.96 -7.54
N LEU A 490 -27.12 16.61 -6.66
CA LEU A 490 -26.96 15.54 -5.68
C LEU A 490 -26.94 14.13 -6.28
N TYR A 491 -27.48 13.96 -7.49
CA TYR A 491 -27.58 12.69 -8.20
C TYR A 491 -27.06 12.82 -9.63
N HIS A 492 -26.00 12.09 -9.92
CA HIS A 492 -25.35 12.02 -11.23
C HIS A 492 -25.32 10.56 -11.69
N LYS A 493 -26.36 10.10 -12.36
CA LYS A 493 -26.33 8.88 -13.18
C LYS A 493 -26.50 9.24 -14.63
#